data_11dbda504aee2182bc19aef0411d0dcc
#
_entry.id   11dbda504aee2182bc19aef0411d0dcc
#
_cell.length_a   1.000
_cell.length_b   1.000
_cell.length_c   1.000
_cell.angle_alpha   90.00
_cell.angle_beta   90.00
_cell.angle_gamma   90.00
#
_symmetry.space_group_name_H-M   'P 1'
#
loop_
_entity.id
_entity.type
_entity.pdbx_description
1 polymer ?
#
loop_
_entity_poly.entity_id
_entity_poly.type
_entity_poly.pdbx_seq_one_letter_code
_entity_poly.pdbx_strand_id
1 'polypeptide(L)'
;MSNSLITIGEAARQLNVSIDTLRRWDRSHRLQSIRSGPRGHRYYKQSDIDLYLQNVGSVAQQWASAPVGYAPHPDLYCQTRDVFQARLEKLQSVLRDKVSFSAMSLLSAVAGEIGNNSFDHNLGNWPDIPGIFFSYDMRIRTVVLADRGQGILATLKRVKPQLHTASEALNVAFTETISGRSPEARGNGLKFVRSVIVENPF
;
A
#
# COMPACT_ATOMS: atom_id res chain seq x y z
N MET A 1 12.15 16.66 7.62
CA MET A 1 12.81 15.33 7.62
C MET A 1 14.29 15.55 7.38
N SER A 2 15.16 15.02 8.22
CA SER A 2 16.61 15.21 8.12
C SER A 2 17.15 14.50 6.89
N ASN A 3 17.76 15.24 5.97
CA ASN A 3 18.36 14.71 4.75
C ASN A 3 19.83 14.25 5.01
N SER A 4 20.16 13.92 6.27
CA SER A 4 21.50 13.49 6.67
C SER A 4 21.84 12.11 6.12
N LEU A 5 23.07 11.95 5.67
CA LEU A 5 23.62 10.67 5.24
C LEU A 5 24.30 10.00 6.44
N ILE A 6 24.01 8.72 6.64
CA ILE A 6 24.64 7.87 7.65
C ILE A 6 25.44 6.76 7.00
N THR A 7 26.46 6.28 7.67
CA THR A 7 27.30 5.19 7.19
C THR A 7 26.56 3.85 7.19
N ILE A 8 27.02 2.88 6.38
CA ILE A 8 26.48 1.52 6.39
C ILE A 8 26.54 0.87 7.78
N GLY A 9 27.55 1.19 8.61
CA GLY A 9 27.66 0.68 9.96
C GLY A 9 26.60 1.24 10.91
N GLU A 10 26.28 2.53 10.78
CA GLU A 10 25.21 3.18 11.54
C GLU A 10 23.84 2.67 11.10
N ALA A 11 23.61 2.56 9.79
CA ALA A 11 22.39 2.00 9.25
C ALA A 11 22.17 0.53 9.71
N ALA A 12 23.23 -0.29 9.71
CA ALA A 12 23.17 -1.66 10.18
C ALA A 12 22.76 -1.76 11.67
N ARG A 13 23.31 -0.87 12.51
CA ARG A 13 22.94 -0.80 13.94
C ARG A 13 21.49 -0.38 14.13
N GLN A 14 21.05 0.68 13.45
CA GLN A 14 19.68 1.19 13.57
C GLN A 14 18.64 0.14 13.10
N LEU A 15 18.93 -0.57 12.01
CA LEU A 15 18.03 -1.59 11.45
C LEU A 15 18.17 -2.95 12.13
N ASN A 16 19.09 -3.11 13.08
CA ASN A 16 19.42 -4.37 13.75
C ASN A 16 19.70 -5.52 12.76
N VAL A 17 20.52 -5.23 11.73
CA VAL A 17 20.92 -6.20 10.71
C VAL A 17 22.44 -6.19 10.50
N SER A 18 22.98 -7.21 9.84
CA SER A 18 24.41 -7.22 9.48
C SER A 18 24.71 -6.27 8.31
N ILE A 19 25.96 -5.81 8.21
CA ILE A 19 26.44 -5.03 7.06
C ILE A 19 26.27 -5.82 5.74
N ASP A 20 26.44 -7.14 5.78
CA ASP A 20 26.26 -8.00 4.59
C ASP A 20 24.79 -8.09 4.18
N THR A 21 23.86 -8.04 5.14
CA THR A 21 22.43 -7.92 4.84
C THR A 21 22.15 -6.62 4.10
N LEU A 22 22.69 -5.48 4.56
CA LEU A 22 22.51 -4.20 3.85
C LEU A 22 23.15 -4.19 2.46
N ARG A 23 24.30 -4.82 2.29
CA ARG A 23 24.92 -4.98 0.97
C ARG A 23 24.05 -5.81 0.01
N ARG A 24 23.38 -6.84 0.52
CA ARG A 24 22.44 -7.65 -0.25
C ARG A 24 21.18 -6.84 -0.59
N TRP A 25 20.65 -6.06 0.34
CA TRP A 25 19.50 -5.18 0.12
C TRP A 25 19.79 -4.09 -0.91
N ASP A 26 20.99 -3.50 -0.89
CA ASP A 26 21.46 -2.54 -1.90
C ASP A 26 21.47 -3.18 -3.31
N ARG A 27 22.00 -4.40 -3.43
CA ARG A 27 22.03 -5.15 -4.71
C ARG A 27 20.63 -5.56 -5.20
N SER A 28 19.73 -5.89 -4.30
CA SER A 28 18.33 -6.26 -4.62
C SER A 28 17.39 -5.06 -4.71
N HIS A 29 17.93 -3.83 -4.66
CA HIS A 29 17.15 -2.58 -4.67
C HIS A 29 16.10 -2.46 -3.55
N ARG A 30 16.24 -3.23 -2.48
CA ARG A 30 15.35 -3.19 -1.32
C ARG A 30 15.59 -1.97 -0.44
N LEU A 31 16.85 -1.57 -0.28
CA LEU A 31 17.28 -0.35 0.40
C LEU A 31 18.56 0.14 -0.29
N GLN A 32 18.43 1.16 -1.11
CA GLN A 32 19.51 1.64 -1.97
C GLN A 32 20.50 2.49 -1.19
N SER A 33 21.80 2.23 -1.43
CA SER A 33 22.86 3.07 -0.90
C SER A 33 23.26 4.18 -1.88
N ILE A 34 23.71 5.29 -1.32
CA ILE A 34 24.39 6.35 -2.06
C ILE A 34 25.90 6.07 -1.97
N ARG A 35 26.62 6.16 -3.08
CA ARG A 35 28.07 5.94 -3.14
C ARG A 35 28.78 7.18 -3.64
N SER A 36 29.90 7.49 -3.03
CA SER A 36 30.82 8.53 -3.51
C SER A 36 31.77 7.99 -4.57
N GLY A 37 31.23 7.39 -5.65
CA GLY A 37 31.99 6.79 -6.75
C GLY A 37 31.91 5.25 -6.80
N PRO A 38 32.43 4.59 -7.87
CA PRO A 38 32.23 3.15 -8.14
C PRO A 38 32.77 2.22 -7.06
N ARG A 39 33.80 2.61 -6.33
CA ARG A 39 34.44 1.89 -5.20
C ARG A 39 34.22 2.59 -3.86
N GLY A 40 33.38 3.66 -3.82
CA GLY A 40 33.16 4.48 -2.64
C GLY A 40 32.39 3.77 -1.51
N HIS A 41 32.50 4.34 -0.31
CA HIS A 41 31.74 3.89 0.85
C HIS A 41 30.25 4.04 0.58
N ARG A 42 29.44 3.13 1.17
CA ARG A 42 27.98 3.18 1.13
C ARG A 42 27.47 4.06 2.25
N TYR A 43 26.60 4.98 1.87
CA TYR A 43 25.83 5.83 2.78
C TYR A 43 24.35 5.60 2.53
N TYR A 44 23.54 5.83 3.55
CA TYR A 44 22.08 5.75 3.46
C TYR A 44 21.49 7.08 3.93
N LYS A 45 20.39 7.50 3.36
CA LYS A 45 19.64 8.63 3.90
C LYS A 45 19.00 8.21 5.21
N GLN A 46 19.09 9.05 6.24
CA GLN A 46 18.42 8.77 7.52
C GLN A 46 16.90 8.61 7.30
N SER A 47 16.30 9.42 6.43
CA SER A 47 14.89 9.30 6.07
C SER A 47 14.48 7.92 5.55
N ASP A 48 15.34 7.26 4.78
CA ASP A 48 15.06 5.94 4.23
C ASP A 48 15.15 4.86 5.33
N ILE A 49 16.05 5.05 6.28
CA ILE A 49 16.17 4.19 7.48
C ILE A 49 14.96 4.37 8.39
N ASP A 50 14.56 5.63 8.66
CA ASP A 50 13.40 5.95 9.48
C ASP A 50 12.13 5.36 8.88
N LEU A 51 11.94 5.50 7.57
CA LEU A 51 10.84 4.90 6.83
C LEU A 51 10.82 3.36 6.96
N TYR A 52 12.00 2.74 6.91
CA TYR A 52 12.13 1.28 7.04
C TYR A 52 11.84 0.80 8.48
N LEU A 53 12.13 1.61 9.49
CA LEU A 53 11.86 1.31 10.90
C LEU A 53 10.41 1.62 11.30
N GLN A 54 9.76 2.55 10.61
CA GLN A 54 8.38 2.92 10.89
C GLN A 54 7.43 1.77 10.53
N ASN A 55 6.36 1.65 11.32
CA ASN A 55 5.25 0.79 10.95
C ASN A 55 4.59 1.36 9.68
N VAL A 56 4.65 0.62 8.57
CA VAL A 56 4.10 1.04 7.28
C VAL A 56 2.63 1.46 7.35
N GLY A 57 1.86 0.90 8.29
CA GLY A 57 0.48 1.32 8.55
C GLY A 57 0.39 2.75 9.11
N SER A 58 1.28 3.12 10.03
CA SER A 58 1.35 4.49 10.57
C SER A 58 1.75 5.49 9.50
N VAL A 59 2.71 5.14 8.63
CA VAL A 59 3.11 5.99 7.50
C VAL A 59 1.96 6.20 6.53
N ALA A 60 1.24 5.14 6.20
CA ALA A 60 0.07 5.20 5.32
C ALA A 60 -1.04 6.07 5.93
N GLN A 61 -1.32 5.90 7.22
CA GLN A 61 -2.32 6.70 7.93
C GLN A 61 -1.95 8.19 7.97
N GLN A 62 -0.69 8.52 8.29
CA GLN A 62 -0.20 9.90 8.27
C GLN A 62 -0.33 10.52 6.89
N TRP A 63 0.05 9.79 5.85
CA TRP A 63 -0.09 10.25 4.48
C TRP A 63 -1.55 10.45 4.08
N ALA A 64 -2.42 9.50 4.35
CA ALA A 64 -3.83 9.56 3.98
C ALA A 64 -4.57 10.71 4.70
N SER A 65 -4.17 11.05 5.94
CA SER A 65 -4.78 12.09 6.76
C SER A 65 -4.06 13.45 6.68
N ALA A 66 -2.99 13.57 5.91
CA ALA A 66 -2.24 14.82 5.78
C ALA A 66 -3.14 15.93 5.18
N PRO A 67 -3.10 17.18 5.71
CA PRO A 67 -3.94 18.28 5.23
C PRO A 67 -3.68 18.65 3.77
N VAL A 68 -2.44 18.45 3.32
CA VAL A 68 -2.01 18.72 1.93
C VAL A 68 -1.45 17.43 1.35
N GLY A 69 -1.90 17.07 0.13
CA GLY A 69 -1.41 15.91 -0.59
C GLY A 69 0.05 16.07 -1.02
N TYR A 70 0.82 15.03 -0.84
CA TYR A 70 2.20 14.93 -1.33
C TYR A 70 2.47 13.49 -1.81
N ALA A 71 3.33 13.34 -2.81
CA ALA A 71 3.75 12.03 -3.25
C ALA A 71 4.57 11.34 -2.16
N PRO A 72 4.19 10.13 -1.70
CA PRO A 72 4.99 9.34 -0.78
C PRO A 72 6.33 8.92 -1.40
N HIS A 73 7.16 8.23 -0.60
CA HIS A 73 8.36 7.60 -1.15
C HIS A 73 7.99 6.70 -2.35
N PRO A 74 8.76 6.73 -3.46
CA PRO A 74 8.45 5.96 -4.67
C PRO A 74 8.17 4.48 -4.42
N ASP A 75 8.83 3.85 -3.43
CA ASP A 75 8.62 2.45 -3.08
C ASP A 75 7.28 2.17 -2.37
N LEU A 76 6.57 3.19 -1.96
CA LEU A 76 5.28 3.08 -1.27
C LEU A 76 4.11 3.61 -2.11
N TYR A 77 4.39 4.26 -3.24
CA TYR A 77 3.42 4.99 -4.02
C TYR A 77 3.16 4.35 -5.39
N CYS A 78 1.92 4.06 -5.68
CA CYS A 78 1.44 3.63 -6.98
C CYS A 78 0.59 4.75 -7.59
N GLN A 79 1.19 5.59 -8.41
CA GLN A 79 0.50 6.71 -9.04
C GLN A 79 -0.57 6.26 -10.03
N THR A 80 -0.34 5.13 -10.70
CA THR A 80 -1.25 4.56 -11.71
C THR A 80 -1.62 3.13 -11.36
N ARG A 81 -2.70 2.64 -11.96
CA ARG A 81 -3.14 1.25 -11.84
C ARG A 81 -2.06 0.27 -12.31
N ASP A 82 -1.35 0.57 -13.39
CA ASP A 82 -0.32 -0.31 -13.95
C ASP A 82 0.85 -0.49 -12.97
N VAL A 83 1.27 0.61 -12.31
CA VAL A 83 2.30 0.55 -11.24
C VAL A 83 1.81 -0.30 -10.06
N PHE A 84 0.54 -0.16 -9.68
CA PHE A 84 -0.06 -0.99 -8.64
C PHE A 84 -0.08 -2.46 -9.03
N GLN A 85 -0.52 -2.78 -10.25
CA GLN A 85 -0.57 -4.15 -10.75
C GLN A 85 0.81 -4.82 -10.75
N ALA A 86 1.83 -4.12 -11.26
CA ALA A 86 3.20 -4.63 -11.26
C ALA A 86 3.73 -4.92 -9.83
N ARG A 87 3.35 -4.10 -8.85
CA ARG A 87 3.73 -4.32 -7.45
C ARG A 87 2.94 -5.44 -6.79
N LEU A 88 1.69 -5.62 -7.16
CA LEU A 88 0.87 -6.74 -6.70
C LEU A 88 1.46 -8.07 -7.19
N GLU A 89 1.90 -8.14 -8.44
CA GLU A 89 2.63 -9.29 -9.00
C GLU A 89 3.95 -9.55 -8.26
N LYS A 90 4.67 -8.49 -7.89
CA LYS A 90 5.87 -8.62 -7.05
C LYS A 90 5.54 -9.16 -5.66
N LEU A 91 4.44 -8.73 -5.04
CA LEU A 91 3.95 -9.31 -3.78
C LEU A 91 3.65 -10.80 -3.95
N GLN A 92 2.97 -11.22 -5.01
CA GLN A 92 2.72 -12.63 -5.31
C GLN A 92 4.02 -13.43 -5.39
N SER A 93 5.03 -12.89 -6.09
CA SER A 93 6.34 -13.54 -6.19
C SER A 93 7.03 -13.70 -4.83
N VAL A 94 6.89 -12.72 -3.94
CA VAL A 94 7.44 -12.78 -2.57
C VAL A 94 6.68 -13.78 -1.69
N LEU A 95 5.37 -13.92 -1.90
CA LEU A 95 4.51 -14.84 -1.13
C LEU A 95 4.67 -16.30 -1.55
N ARG A 96 5.05 -16.56 -2.81
CA ARG A 96 5.11 -17.91 -3.42
C ARG A 96 5.83 -18.94 -2.55
N ASP A 97 6.96 -18.56 -1.95
CA ASP A 97 7.80 -19.45 -1.15
C ASP A 97 7.52 -19.34 0.36
N LYS A 98 6.50 -18.58 0.76
CA LYS A 98 6.24 -18.27 2.17
C LYS A 98 4.88 -18.74 2.68
N VAL A 99 3.90 -18.89 1.79
CA VAL A 99 2.54 -19.32 2.11
C VAL A 99 2.04 -20.32 1.09
N SER A 100 0.93 -21.00 1.37
CA SER A 100 0.32 -21.91 0.40
C SER A 100 -0.15 -21.16 -0.85
N PHE A 101 -0.24 -21.87 -1.98
CA PHE A 101 -0.75 -21.28 -3.23
C PHE A 101 -2.15 -20.67 -3.06
N SER A 102 -3.03 -21.34 -2.31
CA SER A 102 -4.37 -20.84 -2.00
C SER A 102 -4.32 -19.52 -1.22
N ALA A 103 -3.54 -19.46 -0.14
CA ALA A 103 -3.39 -18.24 0.66
C ALA A 103 -2.78 -17.09 -0.15
N MET A 104 -1.75 -17.36 -0.97
CA MET A 104 -1.18 -16.37 -1.88
C MET A 104 -2.23 -15.82 -2.84
N SER A 105 -3.01 -16.70 -3.47
CA SER A 105 -4.05 -16.31 -4.43
C SER A 105 -5.13 -15.46 -3.78
N LEU A 106 -5.62 -15.86 -2.61
CA LEU A 106 -6.65 -15.12 -1.86
C LEU A 106 -6.14 -13.74 -1.39
N LEU A 107 -4.94 -13.68 -0.79
CA LEU A 107 -4.34 -12.41 -0.36
C LEU A 107 -4.15 -11.44 -1.54
N SER A 108 -3.68 -11.97 -2.67
CA SER A 108 -3.47 -11.16 -3.88
C SER A 108 -4.80 -10.67 -4.47
N ALA A 109 -5.82 -11.53 -4.49
CA ALA A 109 -7.15 -11.17 -4.98
C ALA A 109 -7.79 -10.09 -4.08
N VAL A 110 -7.71 -10.24 -2.75
CA VAL A 110 -8.20 -9.24 -1.79
C VAL A 110 -7.48 -7.91 -1.95
N ALA A 111 -6.14 -7.92 -1.99
CA ALA A 111 -5.35 -6.70 -2.18
C ALA A 111 -5.64 -6.05 -3.54
N GLY A 112 -5.77 -6.86 -4.59
CA GLY A 112 -6.11 -6.41 -5.94
C GLY A 112 -7.49 -5.74 -5.99
N GLU A 113 -8.50 -6.34 -5.36
CA GLU A 113 -9.85 -5.80 -5.32
C GLU A 113 -9.90 -4.45 -4.57
N ILE A 114 -9.30 -4.37 -3.39
CA ILE A 114 -9.24 -3.12 -2.61
C ILE A 114 -8.50 -2.02 -3.38
N GLY A 115 -7.31 -2.32 -3.92
CA GLY A 115 -6.52 -1.34 -4.63
C GLY A 115 -7.17 -0.87 -5.94
N ASN A 116 -7.77 -1.78 -6.70
CA ASN A 116 -8.51 -1.41 -7.92
C ASN A 116 -9.72 -0.55 -7.60
N ASN A 117 -10.44 -0.81 -6.52
CA ASN A 117 -11.55 0.02 -6.07
C ASN A 117 -11.12 1.46 -5.82
N SER A 118 -9.95 1.69 -5.22
CA SER A 118 -9.41 3.04 -5.02
C SER A 118 -9.22 3.80 -6.35
N PHE A 119 -8.68 3.15 -7.39
CA PHE A 119 -8.54 3.77 -8.71
C PHE A 119 -9.89 3.98 -9.38
N ASP A 120 -10.73 2.98 -9.32
CA ASP A 120 -12.03 2.99 -10.00
C ASP A 120 -12.97 4.06 -9.47
N HIS A 121 -13.06 4.22 -8.16
CA HIS A 121 -13.95 5.19 -7.53
C HIS A 121 -13.44 6.63 -7.59
N ASN A 122 -12.14 6.82 -7.83
CA ASN A 122 -11.53 8.15 -7.88
C ASN A 122 -11.10 8.57 -9.31
N LEU A 123 -11.39 7.79 -10.34
CA LEU A 123 -11.01 8.13 -11.71
C LEU A 123 -11.62 9.50 -12.11
N GLY A 124 -10.75 10.47 -12.40
CA GLY A 124 -11.14 11.85 -12.70
C GLY A 124 -11.65 12.67 -11.51
N ASN A 125 -11.65 12.12 -10.27
CA ASN A 125 -12.19 12.76 -9.07
C ASN A 125 -11.25 12.69 -7.86
N TRP A 126 -9.95 12.61 -8.08
CA TRP A 126 -8.97 12.70 -7.00
C TRP A 126 -8.99 14.10 -6.40
N PRO A 127 -9.17 14.25 -5.06
CA PRO A 127 -9.24 15.57 -4.43
C PRO A 127 -7.94 16.37 -4.51
N ASP A 128 -6.79 15.69 -4.50
CA ASP A 128 -5.46 16.30 -4.55
C ASP A 128 -4.50 15.55 -5.48
N ILE A 129 -3.91 14.44 -5.03
CA ILE A 129 -3.00 13.64 -5.85
C ILE A 129 -3.62 12.30 -6.24
N PRO A 130 -3.46 11.86 -7.50
CA PRO A 130 -3.93 10.54 -7.92
C PRO A 130 -3.04 9.44 -7.37
N GLY A 131 -3.61 8.25 -7.18
CA GLY A 131 -2.85 7.04 -6.84
C GLY A 131 -3.02 6.60 -5.39
N ILE A 132 -2.38 5.47 -5.08
CA ILE A 132 -2.53 4.81 -3.78
C ILE A 132 -1.18 4.58 -3.11
N PHE A 133 -1.19 4.57 -1.80
CA PHE A 133 -0.15 3.98 -0.98
C PHE A 133 -0.31 2.45 -1.01
N PHE A 134 0.74 1.74 -1.36
CA PHE A 134 0.78 0.29 -1.33
C PHE A 134 2.11 -0.19 -0.79
N SER A 135 2.07 -0.96 0.28
CA SER A 135 3.24 -1.56 0.88
C SER A 135 2.92 -2.88 1.56
N TYR A 136 3.95 -3.69 1.84
CA TYR A 136 3.82 -4.90 2.64
C TYR A 136 5.07 -5.12 3.51
N ASP A 137 4.85 -5.66 4.71
CA ASP A 137 5.93 -6.10 5.60
C ASP A 137 5.74 -7.57 5.95
N MET A 138 6.63 -8.41 5.42
CA MET A 138 6.58 -9.87 5.62
C MET A 138 6.99 -10.30 7.04
N ARG A 139 7.62 -9.41 7.81
CA ARG A 139 8.01 -9.73 9.21
C ARG A 139 6.80 -9.75 10.12
N ILE A 140 5.90 -8.80 9.91
CA ILE A 140 4.63 -8.65 10.64
C ILE A 140 3.42 -9.13 9.83
N ARG A 141 3.64 -9.77 8.69
CA ARG A 141 2.61 -10.34 7.79
C ARG A 141 1.50 -9.35 7.45
N THR A 142 1.87 -8.12 7.11
CA THR A 142 0.93 -7.04 6.87
C THR A 142 1.05 -6.51 5.45
N VAL A 143 -0.09 -6.32 4.79
CA VAL A 143 -0.23 -5.57 3.54
C VAL A 143 -1.02 -4.29 3.87
N VAL A 144 -0.55 -3.16 3.37
CA VAL A 144 -1.16 -1.84 3.62
C VAL A 144 -1.54 -1.20 2.30
N LEU A 145 -2.79 -0.78 2.22
CA LEU A 145 -3.33 0.04 1.14
C LEU A 145 -3.98 1.28 1.76
N ALA A 146 -3.75 2.42 1.16
CA ALA A 146 -4.46 3.65 1.50
C ALA A 146 -4.58 4.54 0.27
N ASP A 147 -5.62 5.34 0.20
CA ASP A 147 -5.79 6.37 -0.81
C ASP A 147 -6.23 7.70 -0.19
N ARG A 148 -6.13 8.76 -1.00
CA ARG A 148 -6.58 10.11 -0.66
C ARG A 148 -7.78 10.50 -1.53
N GLY A 149 -8.60 9.52 -1.86
CA GLY A 149 -9.77 9.69 -2.70
C GLY A 149 -10.94 10.35 -1.98
N GLN A 150 -12.04 10.50 -2.71
CA GLN A 150 -13.28 11.10 -2.19
C GLN A 150 -13.98 10.27 -1.10
N GLY A 151 -13.54 9.03 -0.91
CA GLY A 151 -14.09 8.09 0.06
C GLY A 151 -15.40 7.43 -0.35
N ILE A 152 -15.70 6.32 0.31
CA ILE A 152 -16.84 5.45 -0.01
C ILE A 152 -18.19 6.15 0.19
N LEU A 153 -18.31 7.02 1.19
CA LEU A 153 -19.54 7.75 1.46
C LEU A 153 -19.92 8.66 0.29
N ALA A 154 -18.98 9.46 -0.22
CA ALA A 154 -19.24 10.36 -1.33
C ALA A 154 -19.63 9.58 -2.60
N THR A 155 -19.01 8.43 -2.82
CA THR A 155 -19.32 7.57 -3.95
C THR A 155 -20.71 6.96 -3.86
N LEU A 156 -21.07 6.38 -2.70
CA LEU A 156 -22.36 5.71 -2.51
C LEU A 156 -23.54 6.68 -2.36
N LYS A 157 -23.33 7.89 -1.87
CA LYS A 157 -24.39 8.92 -1.82
C LYS A 157 -25.01 9.22 -3.18
N ARG A 158 -24.30 9.02 -4.28
CA ARG A 158 -24.84 9.22 -5.64
C ARG A 158 -25.99 8.28 -5.97
N VAL A 159 -25.98 7.07 -5.40
CA VAL A 159 -26.99 6.02 -5.62
C VAL A 159 -27.85 5.75 -4.39
N LYS A 160 -27.42 6.20 -3.23
CA LYS A 160 -28.08 6.04 -1.92
C LYS A 160 -27.98 7.33 -1.11
N PRO A 161 -28.75 8.38 -1.45
CA PRO A 161 -28.63 9.73 -0.85
C PRO A 161 -28.86 9.77 0.67
N GLN A 162 -29.59 8.77 1.22
CA GLN A 162 -29.89 8.65 2.64
C GLN A 162 -28.69 8.23 3.52
N LEU A 163 -27.55 7.91 2.94
CA LEU A 163 -26.36 7.60 3.72
C LEU A 163 -25.78 8.89 4.32
N HIS A 164 -25.57 8.90 5.63
CA HIS A 164 -25.07 10.09 6.34
C HIS A 164 -23.63 9.93 6.83
N THR A 165 -23.21 8.71 7.15
CA THR A 165 -21.89 8.43 7.75
C THR A 165 -21.05 7.48 6.91
N ALA A 166 -19.71 7.56 7.08
CA ALA A 166 -18.79 6.62 6.45
C ALA A 166 -19.01 5.17 6.93
N SER A 167 -19.43 4.99 8.18
CA SER A 167 -19.73 3.68 8.75
C SER A 167 -20.94 3.03 8.09
N GLU A 168 -22.02 3.78 7.87
CA GLU A 168 -23.19 3.30 7.11
C GLU A 168 -22.80 2.92 5.67
N ALA A 169 -22.03 3.79 5.01
CA ALA A 169 -21.58 3.53 3.65
C ALA A 169 -20.69 2.27 3.56
N LEU A 170 -19.80 2.07 4.53
CA LEU A 170 -19.00 0.87 4.62
C LEU A 170 -19.84 -0.39 4.81
N ASN A 171 -20.80 -0.34 5.72
CA ASN A 171 -21.73 -1.46 5.95
C ASN A 171 -22.47 -1.83 4.66
N VAL A 172 -23.03 -0.84 3.97
CA VAL A 172 -23.71 -1.04 2.67
C VAL A 172 -22.77 -1.66 1.63
N ALA A 173 -21.54 -1.16 1.52
CA ALA A 173 -20.57 -1.67 0.55
C ALA A 173 -20.20 -3.14 0.78
N PHE A 174 -20.18 -3.59 2.03
CA PHE A 174 -19.88 -4.98 2.39
C PHE A 174 -21.09 -5.92 2.38
N THR A 175 -22.32 -5.39 2.40
CA THR A 175 -23.55 -6.21 2.56
C THR A 175 -24.47 -6.16 1.36
N GLU A 176 -24.51 -5.05 0.62
CA GLU A 176 -25.44 -4.86 -0.48
C GLU A 176 -24.72 -4.91 -1.85
N THR A 177 -25.43 -5.40 -2.89
CA THR A 177 -24.94 -5.34 -4.28
C THR A 177 -25.26 -3.97 -4.85
N ILE A 178 -24.34 -3.02 -4.61
CA ILE A 178 -24.51 -1.64 -5.05
C ILE A 178 -23.20 -1.15 -5.70
N SER A 179 -23.30 -0.45 -6.81
CA SER A 179 -22.17 0.25 -7.42
C SER A 179 -22.51 1.72 -7.53
N GLY A 180 -21.60 2.57 -7.05
CA GLY A 180 -21.68 4.02 -7.27
C GLY A 180 -21.40 4.44 -8.71
N ARG A 181 -21.24 3.48 -9.63
CA ARG A 181 -21.03 3.67 -11.07
C ARG A 181 -22.26 3.18 -11.83
N SER A 182 -23.08 4.09 -12.27
CA SER A 182 -24.12 3.78 -13.26
C SER A 182 -23.49 3.92 -14.67
N PRO A 183 -23.67 2.98 -15.60
CA PRO A 183 -24.57 1.81 -15.59
C PRO A 183 -23.90 0.47 -15.19
N GLU A 184 -22.72 0.45 -14.60
CA GLU A 184 -22.02 -0.80 -14.28
C GLU A 184 -22.69 -1.60 -13.14
N ALA A 185 -23.12 -2.82 -13.42
CA ALA A 185 -23.66 -3.78 -12.46
C ALA A 185 -22.59 -4.48 -11.57
N ARG A 186 -21.43 -3.88 -11.35
CA ARG A 186 -20.34 -4.42 -10.54
C ARG A 186 -20.39 -3.85 -9.12
N GLY A 187 -20.80 -4.62 -8.15
CA GLY A 187 -20.83 -4.24 -6.73
C GLY A 187 -20.48 -5.40 -5.81
N ASN A 188 -19.73 -6.38 -6.30
CA ASN A 188 -19.43 -7.62 -5.56
C ASN A 188 -18.03 -7.68 -4.95
N GLY A 189 -17.12 -6.75 -5.28
CA GLY A 189 -15.74 -6.82 -4.88
C GLY A 189 -15.52 -6.81 -3.36
N LEU A 190 -16.11 -5.88 -2.65
CA LEU A 190 -15.99 -5.82 -1.18
C LEU A 190 -16.74 -6.95 -0.47
N LYS A 191 -17.77 -7.54 -1.08
CA LYS A 191 -18.40 -8.75 -0.55
C LYS A 191 -17.49 -9.96 -0.71
N PHE A 192 -16.83 -10.08 -1.85
CA PHE A 192 -15.79 -11.09 -2.03
C PHE A 192 -14.69 -10.94 -0.96
N VAL A 193 -14.19 -9.73 -0.74
CA VAL A 193 -13.22 -9.45 0.34
C VAL A 193 -13.75 -9.93 1.69
N ARG A 194 -15.00 -9.60 2.02
CA ARG A 194 -15.65 -10.03 3.27
C ARG A 194 -15.71 -11.56 3.38
N SER A 195 -16.20 -12.24 2.32
CA SER A 195 -16.28 -13.73 2.33
C SER A 195 -14.91 -14.36 2.56
N VAL A 196 -13.88 -13.88 1.86
CA VAL A 196 -12.52 -14.40 2.02
C VAL A 196 -12.04 -14.25 3.46
N ILE A 197 -12.23 -13.08 4.09
CA ILE A 197 -11.79 -12.81 5.47
C ILE A 197 -12.57 -13.66 6.49
N VAL A 198 -13.88 -13.84 6.30
CA VAL A 198 -14.72 -14.61 7.21
C VAL A 198 -14.46 -16.11 7.11
N GLU A 199 -14.26 -16.62 5.91
CA GLU A 199 -14.05 -18.06 5.64
C GLU A 199 -12.62 -18.52 5.88
N ASN A 200 -11.65 -17.59 5.84
CA ASN A 200 -10.23 -17.87 6.04
C ASN A 200 -9.66 -16.89 7.09
N PRO A 201 -9.91 -17.13 8.38
CA PRO A 201 -9.27 -16.35 9.44
C PRO A 201 -7.76 -16.59 9.40
N PHE A 202 -7.02 -15.54 9.02
CA PHE A 202 -5.56 -15.52 8.85
C PHE A 202 -4.83 -15.30 10.18
#